data_027a6c9db64a2f21c78dd72e26a75cc7
#
_entry.id   027a6c9db64a2f21c78dd72e26a75cc7
#
_cell.length_a   1.000
_cell.length_b   1.000
_cell.length_c   1.000
_cell.angle_alpha   90.00
_cell.angle_beta   90.00
_cell.angle_gamma   90.00
#
_symmetry.space_group_name_H-M   'P 1'
#
loop_
_entity.id
_entity.type
_entity.pdbx_description
1 polymer ?
#
loop_
_entity_poly.entity_id
_entity_poly.type
_entity_poly.pdbx_seq_one_letter_code
_entity_poly.pdbx_strand_id
1 'polypeptide(L)'
;MGKTVDNTIFEVSHPEVWSLALRLYADRLKFTIHSDSDDNSLMFGELPFADTSCCYASCIEAAVYDNPFLLQSFGKTSVVTGSDRFLLVPDEMAGGDDDECQRYYDCIYPDDRRNVAVNHIVEAGLSIVYGIDRNIESFLRRLSTTRR
;
A
#
# COMPACT_ATOMS: atom_id res chain seq x y z
N MET A 1 -7.24 18.52 5.62
CA MET A 1 -8.12 18.41 6.65
C MET A 1 -9.19 17.42 6.40
N GLY A 2 -9.20 16.54 7.16
CA GLY A 2 -10.08 15.47 6.98
C GLY A 2 -11.49 15.87 7.24
N LYS A 3 -12.36 15.55 6.32
CA LYS A 3 -13.70 15.67 6.55
C LYS A 3 -14.13 14.51 7.38
N THR A 4 -14.73 14.77 8.47
CA THR A 4 -15.28 13.72 9.27
C THR A 4 -16.37 13.07 8.45
N VAL A 5 -16.23 11.81 8.21
CA VAL A 5 -17.26 11.10 7.50
C VAL A 5 -18.34 10.80 8.49
N ASP A 6 -19.49 11.39 8.29
CA ASP A 6 -20.66 11.10 9.08
C ASP A 6 -20.99 9.64 8.98
N ASN A 7 -22.01 9.20 9.68
CA ASN A 7 -22.53 7.86 9.52
C ASN A 7 -23.22 7.64 8.17
N THR A 8 -23.24 8.66 7.34
CA THR A 8 -23.80 8.56 6.01
C THR A 8 -22.82 7.80 5.12
N ILE A 9 -23.31 6.90 4.32
CA ILE A 9 -22.47 6.16 3.38
C ILE A 9 -22.00 7.15 2.32
N PHE A 10 -20.69 7.32 2.27
CA PHE A 10 -20.07 8.14 1.24
C PHE A 10 -19.62 7.25 0.09
N GLU A 11 -19.90 7.68 -1.11
CA GLU A 11 -19.45 6.97 -2.31
C GLU A 11 -18.92 7.96 -3.31
N VAL A 12 -17.89 7.56 -4.03
CA VAL A 12 -17.32 8.36 -5.11
C VAL A 12 -18.12 8.07 -6.37
N SER A 13 -18.57 9.12 -7.04
CA SER A 13 -19.23 8.98 -8.35
C SER A 13 -18.18 8.66 -9.39
N HIS A 14 -18.44 7.66 -10.20
CA HIS A 14 -17.53 7.26 -11.28
C HIS A 14 -16.11 7.00 -10.79
N PRO A 15 -15.95 6.06 -9.83
CA PRO A 15 -14.61 5.81 -9.27
C PRO A 15 -13.60 5.36 -10.33
N GLU A 16 -14.07 4.82 -11.43
CA GLU A 16 -13.19 4.31 -12.49
C GLU A 16 -12.35 5.41 -13.16
N VAL A 17 -12.76 6.69 -13.03
CA VAL A 17 -11.97 7.80 -13.59
C VAL A 17 -11.02 8.42 -12.57
N TRP A 18 -11.04 7.93 -11.34
CA TRP A 18 -10.20 8.45 -10.27
C TRP A 18 -9.20 7.40 -9.84
N SER A 19 -8.09 7.87 -9.28
CA SER A 19 -7.07 6.99 -8.69
C SER A 19 -7.10 7.14 -7.19
N LEU A 20 -6.96 6.02 -6.49
CA LEU A 20 -6.88 6.00 -5.04
C LEU A 20 -5.44 5.74 -4.63
N ALA A 21 -4.89 6.59 -3.79
CA ALA A 21 -3.58 6.38 -3.19
C ALA A 21 -3.74 6.23 -1.69
N LEU A 22 -3.20 5.16 -1.15
CA LEU A 22 -3.19 4.89 0.28
C LEU A 22 -1.78 4.94 0.81
N ARG A 23 -1.58 5.57 1.94
CA ARG A 23 -0.29 5.57 2.63
C ARG A 23 -0.51 5.04 4.03
N LEU A 24 0.22 3.98 4.38
CA LEU A 24 0.04 3.29 5.65
C LEU A 24 1.08 3.76 6.66
N TYR A 25 0.63 4.18 7.83
CA TYR A 25 1.46 4.55 8.96
C TYR A 25 1.21 3.60 10.11
N ALA A 26 2.00 3.70 11.15
CA ALA A 26 1.85 2.82 12.32
C ALA A 26 0.53 2.98 13.04
N ASP A 27 -0.02 4.19 13.04
CA ASP A 27 -1.23 4.51 13.82
C ASP A 27 -2.39 5.02 12.99
N ARG A 28 -2.21 5.15 11.68
CA ARG A 28 -3.26 5.68 10.81
C ARG A 28 -2.98 5.33 9.38
N LEU A 29 -3.97 5.61 8.55
CA LEU A 29 -3.83 5.50 7.13
C LEU A 29 -4.24 6.83 6.51
N LYS A 30 -3.51 7.29 5.52
CA LYS A 30 -3.87 8.47 4.74
C LYS A 30 -4.35 8.02 3.37
N PHE A 31 -5.32 8.75 2.84
CA PHE A 31 -5.79 8.45 1.50
C PHE A 31 -5.92 9.72 0.67
N THR A 32 -5.78 9.57 -0.63
CA THR A 32 -6.02 10.64 -1.59
C THR A 32 -6.73 10.03 -2.78
N ILE A 33 -7.79 10.69 -3.22
CA ILE A 33 -8.48 10.34 -4.45
C ILE A 33 -8.18 11.45 -5.44
N HIS A 34 -7.49 11.12 -6.51
CA HIS A 34 -6.98 12.13 -7.43
C HIS A 34 -7.14 11.66 -8.87
N SER A 35 -6.99 12.61 -9.80
CA SER A 35 -7.00 12.32 -11.21
C SER A 35 -5.57 12.33 -11.75
N ASP A 36 -5.21 11.29 -12.49
CA ASP A 36 -3.87 11.23 -13.09
C ASP A 36 -3.71 12.19 -14.25
N SER A 37 -4.81 12.59 -14.87
CA SER A 37 -4.73 13.36 -16.11
C SER A 37 -4.57 14.85 -15.90
N ASP A 38 -5.08 15.41 -14.81
CA ASP A 38 -5.07 16.86 -14.61
C ASP A 38 -4.71 17.29 -13.21
N ASP A 39 -4.06 16.43 -12.44
CA ASP A 39 -3.55 16.73 -11.09
C ASP A 39 -4.61 17.23 -10.11
N ASN A 40 -5.86 16.97 -10.38
CA ASN A 40 -6.92 17.36 -9.46
C ASN A 40 -7.09 16.33 -8.37
N SER A 41 -7.34 16.79 -7.16
CA SER A 41 -7.69 15.94 -6.04
C SER A 41 -9.17 16.09 -5.75
N LEU A 42 -9.87 14.97 -5.70
CA LEU A 42 -11.27 14.98 -5.31
C LEU A 42 -11.41 15.09 -3.80
N MET A 43 -10.57 14.35 -3.09
CA MET A 43 -10.70 14.22 -1.65
C MET A 43 -9.41 13.64 -1.08
N PHE A 44 -9.09 14.02 0.15
CA PHE A 44 -7.99 13.40 0.88
C PHE A 44 -8.30 13.47 2.37
N GLY A 45 -7.64 12.61 3.13
CA GLY A 45 -7.86 12.62 4.58
C GLY A 45 -7.02 11.59 5.29
N GLU A 46 -7.21 11.53 6.59
CA GLU A 46 -6.54 10.57 7.48
C GLU A 46 -7.59 9.78 8.23
N LEU A 47 -7.30 8.49 8.39
CA LEU A 47 -8.16 7.58 9.14
C LEU A 47 -7.33 6.98 10.26
N PRO A 48 -7.41 7.53 11.49
CA PRO A 48 -6.65 6.96 12.60
C PRO A 48 -7.21 5.59 12.96
N PHE A 49 -6.32 4.70 13.39
CA PHE A 49 -6.75 3.38 13.84
C PHE A 49 -7.37 3.51 15.23
N ALA A 50 -8.56 2.94 15.38
CA ALA A 50 -9.30 3.07 16.62
C ALA A 50 -8.63 2.32 17.78
N ASP A 51 -7.99 1.20 17.46
CA ASP A 51 -7.36 0.37 18.48
C ASP A 51 -6.03 -0.15 17.93
N THR A 52 -4.93 0.38 18.44
CA THR A 52 -3.60 -0.03 17.99
C THR A 52 -3.04 -1.20 18.79
N SER A 53 -3.81 -1.76 19.72
CA SER A 53 -3.37 -2.91 20.49
C SER A 53 -3.53 -4.22 19.72
N CYS A 54 -4.34 -4.24 18.67
CA CYS A 54 -4.48 -5.41 17.82
C CYS A 54 -3.35 -5.43 16.77
N CYS A 55 -3.25 -6.52 16.02
CA CYS A 55 -2.21 -6.60 15.03
C CYS A 55 -2.44 -5.56 13.92
N TYR A 56 -1.35 -5.17 13.30
CA TYR A 56 -1.36 -4.08 12.33
C TYR A 56 -2.31 -4.37 11.16
N ALA A 57 -2.30 -5.60 10.66
CA ALA A 57 -3.19 -5.96 9.56
C ALA A 57 -4.66 -5.78 9.93
N SER A 58 -5.02 -6.13 11.15
CA SER A 58 -6.39 -5.95 11.62
C SER A 58 -6.76 -4.47 11.73
N CYS A 59 -5.82 -3.64 12.11
CA CYS A 59 -6.05 -2.20 12.18
C CYS A 59 -6.35 -1.62 10.81
N ILE A 60 -5.59 -2.05 9.81
CA ILE A 60 -5.79 -1.59 8.44
C ILE A 60 -7.13 -2.07 7.91
N GLU A 61 -7.45 -3.34 8.13
CA GLU A 61 -8.72 -3.90 7.69
C GLU A 61 -9.90 -3.16 8.31
N ALA A 62 -9.85 -2.90 9.60
CA ALA A 62 -10.92 -2.19 10.28
C ALA A 62 -11.11 -0.79 9.70
N ALA A 63 -10.02 -0.06 9.47
CA ALA A 63 -10.10 1.28 8.91
C ALA A 63 -10.73 1.26 7.51
N VAL A 64 -10.40 0.29 6.70
CA VAL A 64 -10.94 0.19 5.34
C VAL A 64 -12.40 -0.22 5.37
N TYR A 65 -12.78 -1.19 6.20
CA TYR A 65 -14.16 -1.64 6.26
C TYR A 65 -15.08 -0.61 6.90
N ASP A 66 -14.56 0.22 7.79
CA ASP A 66 -15.33 1.33 8.36
C ASP A 66 -15.54 2.47 7.35
N ASN A 67 -14.80 2.45 6.26
CA ASN A 67 -14.87 3.49 5.22
C ASN A 67 -15.00 2.81 3.87
N PRO A 68 -16.18 2.25 3.57
CA PRO A 68 -16.35 1.40 2.37
C PRO A 68 -16.05 2.09 1.05
N PHE A 69 -16.03 3.41 0.98
CA PHE A 69 -15.69 4.09 -0.26
C PHE A 69 -14.29 3.72 -0.74
N LEU A 70 -13.41 3.28 0.18
CA LEU A 70 -12.06 2.86 -0.20
C LEU A 70 -12.07 1.54 -0.96
N LEU A 71 -13.16 0.81 -0.90
CA LEU A 71 -13.30 -0.49 -1.58
C LEU A 71 -13.95 -0.38 -2.96
N GLN A 72 -14.25 0.82 -3.40
CA GLN A 72 -14.84 0.99 -4.73
C GLN A 72 -13.83 0.67 -5.82
N SER A 73 -14.33 0.47 -7.04
CA SER A 73 -13.51 0.08 -8.17
C SER A 73 -12.86 1.29 -8.84
N PHE A 74 -11.84 1.83 -8.18
CA PHE A 74 -11.07 2.94 -8.76
C PHE A 74 -10.32 2.48 -10.00
N GLY A 75 -10.03 3.41 -10.89
CA GLY A 75 -9.26 3.10 -12.08
C GLY A 75 -7.87 2.59 -11.74
N LYS A 76 -7.28 3.12 -10.66
CA LYS A 76 -5.98 2.67 -10.20
C LYS A 76 -5.95 2.80 -8.68
N THR A 77 -5.38 1.81 -8.02
CA THR A 77 -5.17 1.86 -6.58
C THR A 77 -3.68 1.64 -6.30
N SER A 78 -3.08 2.58 -5.61
CA SER A 78 -1.67 2.51 -5.24
C SER A 78 -1.56 2.51 -3.72
N VAL A 79 -0.65 1.72 -3.19
CA VAL A 79 -0.44 1.65 -1.76
C VAL A 79 1.03 1.87 -1.46
N VAL A 80 1.31 2.79 -0.54
CA VAL A 80 2.66 3.05 -0.06
C VAL A 80 2.72 2.58 1.39
N THR A 81 3.63 1.70 1.67
CA THR A 81 3.84 1.21 3.03
C THR A 81 5.31 1.37 3.38
N GLY A 82 5.59 1.64 4.65
CA GLY A 82 6.96 1.75 5.12
C GLY A 82 7.50 0.39 5.55
N SER A 83 8.80 0.27 5.48
CA SER A 83 9.48 -0.89 6.04
C SER A 83 10.79 -0.40 6.64
N ASP A 84 11.11 -0.91 7.82
CA ASP A 84 12.37 -0.58 8.48
C ASP A 84 13.53 -1.45 7.99
N ARG A 85 13.26 -2.44 7.17
CA ARG A 85 14.27 -3.34 6.61
C ARG A 85 14.13 -3.39 5.12
N PHE A 86 15.13 -2.90 4.43
CA PHE A 86 15.12 -2.88 2.97
C PHE A 86 16.54 -2.91 2.44
N LEU A 87 16.67 -3.30 1.19
CA LEU A 87 17.94 -3.28 0.46
C LEU A 87 17.73 -2.60 -0.87
N LEU A 88 18.79 -1.94 -1.34
CA LEU A 88 18.86 -1.48 -2.72
C LEU A 88 19.81 -2.42 -3.45
N VAL A 89 19.31 -3.11 -4.47
CA VAL A 89 20.10 -4.10 -5.20
C VAL A 89 20.29 -3.61 -6.63
N PRO A 90 21.52 -3.28 -7.03
CA PRO A 90 21.78 -2.87 -8.40
C PRO A 90 21.50 -4.00 -9.38
N ASP A 91 21.05 -3.63 -10.58
CA ASP A 91 20.74 -4.63 -11.62
C ASP A 91 21.93 -5.49 -11.98
N GLU A 92 23.14 -4.95 -11.92
CA GLU A 92 24.35 -5.73 -12.19
C GLU A 92 24.54 -6.89 -11.23
N MET A 93 23.97 -6.81 -10.04
CA MET A 93 24.12 -7.88 -9.04
C MET A 93 23.03 -8.93 -9.19
N ALA A 94 21.82 -8.53 -9.53
CA ALA A 94 20.68 -9.43 -9.52
C ALA A 94 20.05 -9.62 -10.90
N GLY A 95 20.39 -8.78 -11.87
CA GLY A 95 19.86 -8.92 -13.22
C GLY A 95 18.34 -8.84 -13.31
N GLY A 96 17.70 -8.21 -12.35
CA GLY A 96 16.24 -8.14 -12.31
C GLY A 96 15.57 -9.42 -11.83
N ASP A 97 16.32 -10.37 -11.30
CA ASP A 97 15.80 -11.64 -10.84
C ASP A 97 15.32 -11.53 -9.39
N ASP A 98 14.03 -11.76 -9.19
CA ASP A 98 13.42 -11.65 -7.86
C ASP A 98 13.99 -12.68 -6.88
N ASP A 99 14.32 -13.86 -7.36
CA ASP A 99 14.90 -14.90 -6.49
C ASP A 99 16.28 -14.50 -5.98
N GLU A 100 17.07 -13.86 -6.82
CA GLU A 100 18.37 -13.33 -6.39
C GLU A 100 18.19 -12.22 -5.37
N CYS A 101 17.24 -11.33 -5.61
CA CYS A 101 16.93 -10.27 -4.65
C CYS A 101 16.52 -10.84 -3.30
N GLN A 102 15.71 -11.90 -3.32
CA GLN A 102 15.30 -12.59 -2.11
C GLN A 102 16.52 -13.15 -1.35
N ARG A 103 17.45 -13.73 -2.07
CA ARG A 103 18.66 -14.28 -1.45
C ARG A 103 19.50 -13.21 -0.78
N TYR A 104 19.66 -12.07 -1.41
CA TYR A 104 20.39 -10.96 -0.79
C TYR A 104 19.70 -10.50 0.48
N TYR A 105 18.37 -10.41 0.43
CA TYR A 105 17.59 -10.01 1.58
C TYR A 105 17.77 -10.99 2.74
N ASP A 106 17.69 -12.28 2.44
CA ASP A 106 17.82 -13.33 3.46
C ASP A 106 19.19 -13.34 4.11
N CYS A 107 20.22 -12.97 3.34
CA CYS A 107 21.57 -12.88 3.90
C CYS A 107 21.73 -11.73 4.88
N ILE A 108 21.06 -10.60 4.61
CA ILE A 108 21.19 -9.42 5.46
C ILE A 108 20.25 -9.50 6.67
N TYR A 109 19.05 -10.04 6.45
CA TYR A 109 18.03 -10.13 7.49
C TYR A 109 17.56 -11.58 7.67
N PRO A 110 18.45 -12.45 8.17
CA PRO A 110 18.12 -13.88 8.26
C PRO A 110 16.98 -14.19 9.22
N ASP A 111 16.69 -13.30 10.16
CA ASP A 111 15.62 -13.49 11.12
C ASP A 111 14.26 -13.00 10.66
N ASP A 112 14.21 -12.35 9.51
CA ASP A 112 12.96 -11.77 9.03
C ASP A 112 12.11 -12.87 8.41
N ARG A 113 10.94 -13.09 9.00
CA ARG A 113 10.00 -14.13 8.53
C ARG A 113 8.90 -13.57 7.67
N ARG A 114 8.91 -12.27 7.39
CA ARG A 114 7.89 -11.66 6.55
C ARG A 114 8.13 -12.03 5.10
N ASN A 115 7.11 -11.86 4.29
CA ASN A 115 7.27 -11.98 2.84
C ASN A 115 8.19 -10.88 2.33
N VAL A 116 8.89 -11.16 1.27
CA VAL A 116 9.79 -10.19 0.65
C VAL A 116 9.14 -9.68 -0.64
N ALA A 117 9.06 -8.36 -0.76
CA ALA A 117 8.55 -7.71 -1.95
C ALA A 117 9.71 -7.06 -2.70
N VAL A 118 9.60 -7.00 -4.00
CA VAL A 118 10.64 -6.43 -4.85
C VAL A 118 10.00 -5.42 -5.79
N ASN A 119 10.53 -4.20 -5.79
CA ASN A 119 10.12 -3.17 -6.74
C ASN A 119 11.30 -2.84 -7.63
N HIS A 120 11.14 -3.06 -8.92
CA HIS A 120 12.18 -2.76 -9.90
C HIS A 120 12.08 -1.32 -10.36
N ILE A 121 13.13 -0.55 -10.16
CA ILE A 121 13.19 0.84 -10.59
C ILE A 121 14.07 0.88 -11.83
N VAL A 122 13.45 0.71 -12.97
CA VAL A 122 14.16 0.56 -14.25
C VAL A 122 15.02 1.78 -14.54
N GLU A 123 14.49 2.96 -14.31
CA GLU A 123 15.20 4.20 -14.61
C GLU A 123 16.48 4.38 -13.78
N ALA A 124 16.49 3.79 -12.59
CA ALA A 124 17.66 3.90 -11.70
C ALA A 124 18.59 2.70 -11.80
N GLY A 125 18.20 1.66 -12.53
CA GLY A 125 19.01 0.46 -12.66
C GLY A 125 19.16 -0.30 -11.36
N LEU A 126 18.13 -0.28 -10.51
CA LEU A 126 18.18 -1.00 -9.24
C LEU A 126 16.81 -1.50 -8.84
N SER A 127 16.79 -2.35 -7.84
CA SER A 127 15.56 -2.86 -7.24
C SER A 127 15.56 -2.55 -5.75
N ILE A 128 14.38 -2.24 -5.23
CA ILE A 128 14.19 -2.08 -3.80
C ILE A 128 13.56 -3.38 -3.29
N VAL A 129 14.21 -4.00 -2.32
CA VAL A 129 13.79 -5.27 -1.75
C VAL A 129 13.46 -5.03 -0.28
N TYR A 130 12.27 -5.39 0.15
CA TYR A 130 11.85 -5.08 1.52
C TYR A 130 10.92 -6.16 2.05
N GLY A 131 10.85 -6.23 3.39
CA GLY A 131 9.94 -7.16 4.04
C GLY A 131 8.56 -6.55 4.23
N ILE A 132 7.54 -7.35 4.01
CA ILE A 132 6.17 -6.92 4.21
C ILE A 132 5.41 -8.01 4.97
N ASP A 133 4.58 -7.61 5.92
CA ASP A 133 3.76 -8.54 6.67
C ASP A 133 2.86 -9.33 5.71
N ARG A 134 2.81 -10.64 5.91
CA ARG A 134 2.09 -11.54 5.02
C ARG A 134 0.60 -11.22 4.95
N ASN A 135 0.00 -10.90 6.08
CA ASN A 135 -1.43 -10.60 6.14
C ASN A 135 -1.75 -9.28 5.46
N ILE A 136 -0.85 -8.30 5.59
CA ILE A 136 -0.99 -7.01 4.92
C ILE A 136 -0.90 -7.21 3.42
N GLU A 137 0.08 -7.98 2.97
CA GLU A 137 0.26 -8.24 1.55
C GLU A 137 -0.98 -8.90 0.95
N SER A 138 -1.53 -9.90 1.63
CA SER A 138 -2.73 -10.59 1.16
C SER A 138 -3.92 -9.65 1.06
N PHE A 139 -4.08 -8.78 2.05
CA PHE A 139 -5.18 -7.83 2.06
C PHE A 139 -5.05 -6.82 0.91
N LEU A 140 -3.83 -6.32 0.69
CA LEU A 140 -3.59 -5.35 -0.38
C LEU A 140 -3.81 -5.97 -1.75
N ARG A 141 -3.45 -7.23 -1.91
CA ARG A 141 -3.71 -7.94 -3.17
C ARG A 141 -5.20 -8.06 -3.44
N ARG A 142 -6.00 -8.30 -2.42
CA ARG A 142 -7.45 -8.36 -2.56
C ARG A 142 -8.02 -7.02 -3.00
N LEU A 143 -7.52 -5.92 -2.44
CA LEU A 143 -7.93 -4.58 -2.87
C LEU A 143 -7.63 -4.36 -4.34
N SER A 144 -6.44 -4.79 -4.76
CA SER A 144 -6.00 -4.59 -6.13
C SER A 144 -6.82 -5.43 -7.11
N THR A 145 -7.27 -6.61 -6.73
CA THR A 145 -8.04 -7.46 -7.63
C THR A 145 -9.51 -7.07 -7.72
N THR A 146 -10.06 -6.42 -6.72
CA THR A 146 -11.47 -6.05 -6.75
C THR A 146 -11.80 -5.01 -7.82
N ARG A 147 -10.80 -4.32 -8.33
CA ARG A 147 -11.06 -3.29 -9.32
C ARG A 147 -11.11 -3.82 -10.74
N ARG A 148 -10.99 -5.08 -10.91
CA ARG A 148 -11.09 -5.65 -12.25
C ARG A 148 -12.55 -5.76 -12.71
#